data_2bd0276ef9902dce09a65734ce56fc8a
#
_entry.id   2bd0276ef9902dce09a65734ce56fc8a
#
_cell.length_a   1.000
_cell.length_b   1.000
_cell.length_c   1.000
_cell.angle_alpha   90.00
_cell.angle_beta   90.00
_cell.angle_gamma   90.00
#
_symmetry.space_group_name_H-M   'P 1'
#
loop_
_entity.id
_entity.type
_entity.pdbx_description
1 polymer ?
#
loop_
_entity_poly.entity_id
_entity_poly.type
_entity_poly.pdbx_seq_one_letter_code
_entity_poly.pdbx_strand_id
1 'polypeptide(L)'
;AANVDGIYHCCRAAVPYLVQQHSGTIINVSSIWGLCGASCEVHYSASKAAVIGFTQALAKELAPSGITVNCVAPGAIDTEMNAHLSPEERKALEEEIPLGRMGSPEEVAAAIAFLAGEDARYFTGQVLSPNGGIVI
;
A
#
# COMPACT_ATOMS: atom_id res chain seq x y z
N ALA A 1 14.88 7.92 -0.52
CA ALA A 1 15.06 7.13 0.66
C ALA A 1 14.92 5.63 0.39
N ALA A 2 15.32 4.81 1.35
CA ALA A 2 15.42 3.36 1.17
C ALA A 2 14.11 2.70 0.68
N ASN A 3 12.96 3.13 1.17
CA ASN A 3 11.66 2.55 0.79
C ASN A 3 11.33 2.81 -0.68
N VAL A 4 11.57 4.02 -1.17
CA VAL A 4 11.29 4.38 -2.57
C VAL A 4 12.32 3.75 -3.49
N ASP A 5 13.59 3.81 -3.13
CA ASP A 5 14.68 3.24 -3.92
C ASP A 5 14.53 1.72 -4.06
N GLY A 6 14.14 1.04 -2.98
CA GLY A 6 13.91 -0.40 -3.01
C GLY A 6 12.80 -0.80 -3.98
N ILE A 7 11.68 -0.09 -3.97
CA ILE A 7 10.57 -0.31 -4.90
C ILE A 7 11.02 -0.04 -6.34
N TYR A 8 11.72 1.07 -6.57
CA TYR A 8 12.25 1.41 -7.88
C TYR A 8 13.16 0.31 -8.43
N HIS A 9 14.11 -0.16 -7.63
CA HIS A 9 15.06 -1.20 -8.06
C HIS A 9 14.37 -2.53 -8.32
N CYS A 10 13.44 -2.95 -7.49
CA CYS A 10 12.68 -4.18 -7.71
C CYS A 10 11.85 -4.09 -8.99
N CYS A 11 11.16 -2.98 -9.21
CA CYS A 11 10.36 -2.78 -10.43
C CYS A 11 11.26 -2.75 -11.67
N ARG A 12 12.38 -2.05 -11.60
CA ARG A 12 13.33 -1.99 -12.72
C ARG A 12 13.85 -3.37 -13.10
N ALA A 13 14.08 -4.24 -12.12
CA ALA A 13 14.52 -5.60 -12.37
C ALA A 13 13.42 -6.49 -12.95
N ALA A 14 12.19 -6.34 -12.46
CA ALA A 14 11.06 -7.20 -12.84
C ALA A 14 10.41 -6.82 -14.16
N VAL A 15 10.32 -5.53 -14.48
CA VAL A 15 9.55 -5.01 -15.62
C VAL A 15 9.97 -5.65 -16.97
N PRO A 16 11.25 -5.81 -17.30
CA PRO A 16 11.61 -6.45 -18.58
C PRO A 16 11.02 -7.84 -18.76
N TYR A 17 10.99 -8.65 -17.70
CA TYR A 17 10.42 -9.99 -17.75
C TYR A 17 8.90 -9.97 -17.91
N LEU A 18 8.23 -9.08 -17.21
CA LEU A 18 6.78 -8.94 -17.28
C LEU A 18 6.34 -8.43 -18.65
N VAL A 19 7.05 -7.46 -19.21
CA VAL A 19 6.79 -6.95 -20.56
C VAL A 19 6.96 -8.05 -21.59
N GLN A 20 8.00 -8.87 -21.48
CA GLN A 20 8.22 -9.99 -22.38
C GLN A 20 7.07 -11.01 -22.32
N GLN A 21 6.53 -11.24 -21.14
CA GLN A 21 5.38 -12.15 -20.94
C GLN A 21 4.06 -11.55 -21.38
N HIS A 22 3.95 -10.24 -21.57
CA HIS A 22 2.71 -9.50 -21.81
C HIS A 22 1.68 -9.74 -20.71
N SER A 23 2.12 -9.98 -19.49
CA SER A 23 1.25 -10.18 -18.32
C SER A 23 2.05 -10.01 -17.05
N GLY A 24 1.35 -9.66 -15.98
CA GLY A 24 1.95 -9.55 -14.67
C GLY A 24 1.20 -8.56 -13.79
N THR A 25 1.54 -8.61 -12.53
CA THR A 25 0.95 -7.75 -11.51
C THR A 25 2.05 -7.26 -10.59
N ILE A 26 2.07 -5.96 -10.37
CA ILE A 26 2.95 -5.32 -9.38
C ILE A 26 2.06 -4.72 -8.30
N ILE A 27 2.35 -5.02 -7.04
CA ILE A 27 1.63 -4.48 -5.91
C ILE A 27 2.64 -3.85 -4.96
N ASN A 28 2.53 -2.54 -4.79
CA ASN A 28 3.38 -1.77 -3.90
C ASN A 28 2.64 -1.51 -2.59
N VAL A 29 3.38 -1.41 -1.49
CA VAL A 29 2.81 -1.14 -0.17
C VAL A 29 3.18 0.26 0.27
N SER A 30 2.18 1.08 0.51
CA SER A 30 2.29 2.42 1.06
C SER A 30 1.75 2.44 2.50
N SER A 31 1.07 3.50 2.87
CA SER A 31 0.45 3.71 4.18
C SER A 31 -0.64 4.76 4.04
N ILE A 32 -1.57 4.80 4.99
CA ILE A 32 -2.51 5.92 5.09
C ILE A 32 -1.80 7.27 5.17
N TRP A 33 -0.58 7.30 5.73
CA TRP A 33 0.20 8.56 5.81
C TRP A 33 0.71 9.02 4.45
N GLY A 34 0.76 8.13 3.47
CA GLY A 34 0.96 8.51 2.07
C GLY A 34 -0.27 9.16 1.43
N LEU A 35 -1.46 8.87 1.97
CA LEU A 35 -2.72 9.45 1.50
C LEU A 35 -3.00 10.82 2.11
N CYS A 36 -2.73 11.01 3.41
CA CYS A 36 -3.15 12.22 4.12
C CYS A 36 -2.03 12.92 4.91
N GLY A 37 -0.83 12.34 4.97
CA GLY A 37 0.26 12.88 5.78
C GLY A 37 -0.01 12.79 7.28
N ALA A 38 1.04 12.77 8.07
CA ALA A 38 0.94 12.74 9.52
C ALA A 38 1.94 13.72 10.15
N SER A 39 1.47 14.45 11.17
CA SER A 39 2.35 15.29 11.98
C SER A 39 3.45 14.44 12.60
N CYS A 40 4.65 14.97 12.69
CA CYS A 40 5.84 14.31 13.20
C CYS A 40 6.35 13.13 12.34
N GLU A 41 5.76 12.93 11.16
CA GLU A 41 6.11 11.85 10.23
C GLU A 41 6.34 12.38 8.81
N VAL A 42 7.04 13.53 8.69
CA VAL A 42 7.20 14.22 7.39
C VAL A 42 7.93 13.35 6.37
N HIS A 43 9.07 12.78 6.75
CA HIS A 43 9.85 11.93 5.83
C HIS A 43 9.11 10.65 5.47
N TYR A 44 8.51 9.99 6.45
CA TYR A 44 7.73 8.78 6.24
C TYR A 44 6.54 9.06 5.32
N SER A 45 5.77 10.12 5.61
CA SER A 45 4.62 10.52 4.78
C SER A 45 5.05 10.83 3.35
N ALA A 46 6.14 11.58 3.17
CA ALA A 46 6.66 11.91 1.85
C ALA A 46 7.07 10.65 1.07
N SER A 47 7.78 9.71 1.71
CA SER A 47 8.19 8.48 1.04
C SER A 47 7.01 7.59 0.66
N LYS A 48 5.99 7.52 1.53
CA LYS A 48 4.79 6.72 1.25
C LYS A 48 3.90 7.37 0.18
N ALA A 49 3.84 8.69 0.12
CA ALA A 49 3.17 9.40 -0.97
C ALA A 49 3.91 9.20 -2.30
N ALA A 50 5.24 9.16 -2.28
CA ALA A 50 6.03 8.86 -3.47
C ALA A 50 5.73 7.46 -4.02
N VAL A 51 5.51 6.47 -3.17
CA VAL A 51 5.12 5.11 -3.60
C VAL A 51 3.79 5.14 -4.35
N ILE A 52 2.84 5.95 -3.91
CA ILE A 52 1.54 6.10 -4.59
C ILE A 52 1.72 6.73 -5.96
N GLY A 53 2.45 7.85 -6.05
CA GLY A 53 2.71 8.51 -7.31
C GLY A 53 3.47 7.62 -8.30
N PHE A 54 4.48 6.91 -7.80
CA PHE A 54 5.23 5.93 -8.58
C PHE A 54 4.32 4.83 -9.15
N THR A 55 3.45 4.26 -8.30
CA THR A 55 2.48 3.25 -8.70
C THR A 55 1.59 3.74 -9.83
N GLN A 56 1.03 4.93 -9.69
CA GLN A 56 0.09 5.49 -10.66
C GLN A 56 0.77 5.77 -12.02
N ALA A 57 1.97 6.31 -12.00
CA ALA A 57 2.72 6.58 -13.21
C ALA A 57 3.11 5.28 -13.92
N LEU A 58 3.64 4.32 -13.18
CA LEU A 58 4.05 3.04 -13.72
C LEU A 58 2.86 2.24 -14.28
N ALA A 59 1.70 2.34 -13.62
CA ALA A 59 0.48 1.69 -14.10
C ALA A 59 0.11 2.14 -15.50
N LYS A 60 0.16 3.44 -15.76
CA LYS A 60 -0.13 4.01 -17.09
C LYS A 60 0.89 3.56 -18.12
N GLU A 61 2.16 3.50 -17.73
CA GLU A 61 3.23 3.12 -18.63
C GLU A 61 3.16 1.65 -19.03
N LEU A 62 2.79 0.76 -18.10
CA LEU A 62 2.78 -0.69 -18.32
C LEU A 62 1.43 -1.26 -18.75
N ALA A 63 0.36 -0.49 -18.68
CA ALA A 63 -0.97 -0.97 -19.07
C ALA A 63 -1.03 -1.51 -20.51
N PRO A 64 -0.41 -0.85 -21.51
CA PRO A 64 -0.39 -1.39 -22.87
C PRO A 64 0.29 -2.75 -23.01
N SER A 65 1.15 -3.11 -22.05
CA SER A 65 1.82 -4.42 -22.03
C SER A 65 1.03 -5.47 -21.24
N GLY A 66 -0.18 -5.16 -20.79
CA GLY A 66 -1.03 -6.09 -20.08
C GLY A 66 -0.63 -6.28 -18.60
N ILE A 67 0.12 -5.35 -18.04
CA ILE A 67 0.60 -5.41 -16.66
C ILE A 67 -0.19 -4.43 -15.80
N THR A 68 -0.69 -4.90 -14.66
CA THR A 68 -1.35 -4.04 -13.69
C THR A 68 -0.39 -3.63 -12.57
N VAL A 69 -0.51 -2.41 -12.10
CA VAL A 69 0.31 -1.87 -11.01
C VAL A 69 -0.62 -1.17 -10.02
N ASN A 70 -0.71 -1.70 -8.83
CA ASN A 70 -1.59 -1.19 -7.78
C ASN A 70 -0.84 -1.01 -6.47
N CYS A 71 -1.48 -0.38 -5.53
CA CYS A 71 -0.91 -0.08 -4.22
C CYS A 71 -1.88 -0.48 -3.12
N VAL A 72 -1.36 -0.97 -2.01
CA VAL A 72 -2.12 -1.15 -0.78
C VAL A 72 -1.57 -0.17 0.25
N ALA A 73 -2.47 0.60 0.87
CA ALA A 73 -2.11 1.63 1.85
C ALA A 73 -2.80 1.31 3.19
N PRO A 74 -2.22 0.42 4.00
CA PRO A 74 -2.82 0.01 5.27
C PRO A 74 -2.91 1.14 6.28
N GLY A 75 -3.91 1.08 7.15
CA GLY A 75 -4.03 1.92 8.33
C GLY A 75 -3.26 1.34 9.52
N ALA A 76 -3.83 1.51 10.72
CA ALA A 76 -3.26 0.96 11.94
C ALA A 76 -3.52 -0.56 11.98
N ILE A 77 -2.45 -1.33 11.92
CA ILE A 77 -2.50 -2.79 11.87
C ILE A 77 -1.84 -3.37 13.12
N ASP A 78 -2.46 -4.37 13.68
CA ASP A 78 -2.00 -5.05 14.89
C ASP A 78 -0.80 -5.95 14.56
N THR A 79 0.38 -5.35 14.54
CA THR A 79 1.66 -5.99 14.25
C THR A 79 2.63 -5.73 15.39
N GLU A 80 3.81 -6.36 15.33
CA GLU A 80 4.88 -6.11 16.28
C GLU A 80 5.29 -4.64 16.34
N MET A 81 5.15 -3.89 15.25
CA MET A 81 5.45 -2.45 15.24
C MET A 81 4.57 -1.67 16.22
N ASN A 82 3.36 -2.15 16.49
CA ASN A 82 2.41 -1.53 17.41
C ASN A 82 2.37 -2.23 18.78
N ALA A 83 3.16 -3.27 18.99
CA ALA A 83 3.21 -4.01 20.25
C ALA A 83 3.73 -3.18 21.44
N HIS A 84 4.47 -2.09 21.16
CA HIS A 84 5.00 -1.20 22.17
C HIS A 84 3.96 -0.24 22.77
N LEU A 85 2.77 -0.17 22.19
CA LEU A 85 1.72 0.70 22.69
C LEU A 85 1.23 0.22 24.06
N SER A 86 1.08 1.15 25.00
CA SER A 86 0.43 0.86 26.28
C SER A 86 -1.06 0.55 26.04
N PRO A 87 -1.74 -0.10 27.00
CA PRO A 87 -3.18 -0.32 26.88
C PRO A 87 -3.97 0.98 26.67
N GLU A 88 -3.55 2.08 27.30
CA GLU A 88 -4.18 3.39 27.15
C GLU A 88 -3.94 3.98 25.76
N GLU A 89 -2.71 3.89 25.25
CA GLU A 89 -2.36 4.35 23.92
C GLU A 89 -3.10 3.55 22.86
N ARG A 90 -3.18 2.24 23.03
CA ARG A 90 -3.92 1.35 22.13
C ARG A 90 -5.40 1.70 22.10
N LYS A 91 -5.99 1.92 23.25
CA LYS A 91 -7.40 2.30 23.37
C LYS A 91 -7.66 3.64 22.68
N ALA A 92 -6.78 4.62 22.88
CA ALA A 92 -6.91 5.93 22.25
C ALA A 92 -6.86 5.80 20.72
N LEU A 93 -5.95 4.98 20.19
CA LEU A 93 -5.86 4.72 18.76
C LEU A 93 -7.13 4.03 18.23
N GLU A 94 -7.62 3.02 18.93
CA GLU A 94 -8.83 2.31 18.53
C GLU A 94 -10.07 3.21 18.52
N GLU A 95 -10.13 4.18 19.42
CA GLU A 95 -11.21 5.18 19.46
C GLU A 95 -11.19 6.11 18.25
N GLU A 96 -10.04 6.35 17.65
CA GLU A 96 -9.91 7.15 16.43
C GLU A 96 -10.34 6.38 15.18
N ILE A 97 -10.39 5.07 15.24
CA ILE A 97 -10.76 4.23 14.11
C ILE A 97 -12.27 4.01 14.11
N PRO A 98 -13.00 4.43 13.07
CA PRO A 98 -14.46 4.26 13.04
C PRO A 98 -14.94 2.83 13.28
N LEU A 99 -14.22 1.81 12.78
CA LEU A 99 -14.57 0.41 13.07
C LEU A 99 -14.21 -0.03 14.49
N GLY A 100 -13.52 0.81 15.26
CA GLY A 100 -13.25 0.59 16.68
C GLY A 100 -12.14 -0.38 16.99
N ARG A 101 -11.36 -0.81 16.01
CA ARG A 101 -10.26 -1.74 16.19
C ARG A 101 -9.17 -1.53 15.16
N MET A 102 -7.95 -1.96 15.47
CA MET A 102 -6.90 -2.08 14.47
C MET A 102 -7.24 -3.23 13.51
N GLY A 103 -6.72 -3.14 12.30
CA GLY A 103 -6.80 -4.24 11.36
C GLY A 103 -5.80 -5.35 11.69
N SER A 104 -5.98 -6.51 11.08
CA SER A 104 -5.04 -7.63 11.20
C SER A 104 -4.13 -7.69 9.98
N PRO A 105 -2.93 -8.31 10.11
CA PRO A 105 -2.08 -8.57 8.96
C PRO A 105 -2.79 -9.38 7.88
N GLU A 106 -3.68 -10.30 8.26
CA GLU A 106 -4.46 -11.11 7.34
C GLU A 106 -5.43 -10.27 6.50
N GLU A 107 -5.98 -9.21 7.08
CA GLU A 107 -6.88 -8.30 6.35
C GLU A 107 -6.11 -7.49 5.30
N VAL A 108 -4.88 -7.11 5.59
CA VAL A 108 -4.01 -6.46 4.60
C VAL A 108 -3.61 -7.46 3.51
N ALA A 109 -3.23 -8.68 3.92
CA ALA A 109 -2.87 -9.74 2.99
C ALA A 109 -4.02 -10.09 2.04
N ALA A 110 -5.25 -10.05 2.50
CA ALA A 110 -6.44 -10.29 1.68
C ALA A 110 -6.57 -9.24 0.56
N ALA A 111 -6.30 -7.97 0.85
CA ALA A 111 -6.31 -6.91 -0.15
C ALA A 111 -5.22 -7.13 -1.21
N ILE A 112 -4.02 -7.51 -0.78
CA ILE A 112 -2.91 -7.84 -1.68
C ILE A 112 -3.27 -9.04 -2.56
N ALA A 113 -3.81 -10.10 -1.96
CA ALA A 113 -4.22 -11.30 -2.69
C ALA A 113 -5.30 -11.01 -3.73
N PHE A 114 -6.27 -10.15 -3.41
CA PHE A 114 -7.28 -9.72 -4.37
C PHE A 114 -6.65 -9.04 -5.57
N LEU A 115 -5.75 -8.08 -5.33
CA LEU A 115 -5.09 -7.35 -6.41
C LEU A 115 -4.18 -8.23 -7.25
N ALA A 116 -3.65 -9.31 -6.69
CA ALA A 116 -2.82 -10.28 -7.42
C ALA A 116 -3.64 -11.28 -8.23
N GLY A 117 -4.93 -11.40 -7.94
CA GLY A 117 -5.80 -12.40 -8.53
C GLY A 117 -6.50 -11.97 -9.80
N GLU A 118 -7.20 -12.92 -10.41
CA GLU A 118 -7.89 -12.69 -11.68
C GLU A 118 -9.07 -11.72 -11.56
N ASP A 119 -9.69 -11.64 -10.40
CA ASP A 119 -10.84 -10.75 -10.19
C ASP A 119 -10.45 -9.27 -10.23
N ALA A 120 -9.15 -8.97 -10.14
CA ALA A 120 -8.62 -7.61 -10.18
C ALA A 120 -8.05 -7.20 -11.55
N ARG A 121 -8.34 -7.93 -12.61
CA ARG A 121 -7.74 -7.67 -13.94
C ARG A 121 -8.04 -6.30 -14.52
N TYR A 122 -9.12 -5.67 -14.10
CA TYR A 122 -9.46 -4.32 -14.56
C TYR A 122 -9.04 -3.22 -13.57
N PHE A 123 -8.27 -3.59 -12.54
CA PHE A 123 -7.71 -2.68 -11.55
C PHE A 123 -6.26 -2.38 -11.92
N THR A 124 -5.96 -1.12 -12.21
CA THR A 124 -4.58 -0.65 -12.32
C THR A 124 -4.50 0.82 -11.89
N GLY A 125 -3.40 1.21 -11.29
CA GLY A 125 -3.21 2.55 -10.76
C GLY A 125 -4.05 2.86 -9.53
N GLN A 126 -4.60 1.85 -8.88
CA GLN A 126 -5.50 2.03 -7.75
C GLN A 126 -4.77 1.91 -6.42
N VAL A 127 -5.32 2.56 -5.40
CA VAL A 127 -4.85 2.45 -4.02
C VAL A 127 -5.99 1.88 -3.19
N LEU A 128 -5.79 0.68 -2.67
CA LEU A 128 -6.71 0.06 -1.73
C LEU A 128 -6.20 0.32 -0.31
N SER A 129 -7.05 0.90 0.53
CA SER A 129 -6.66 1.29 1.87
C SER A 129 -7.51 0.59 2.93
N PRO A 130 -7.10 -0.59 3.39
CA PRO A 130 -7.75 -1.25 4.52
C PRO A 130 -7.36 -0.52 5.82
N ASN A 131 -8.23 0.38 6.29
CA ASN A 131 -7.88 1.28 7.39
C ASN A 131 -9.00 1.47 8.43
N GLY A 132 -10.11 0.73 8.32
CA GLY A 132 -11.20 0.83 9.29
C GLY A 132 -11.96 2.16 9.25
N GLY A 133 -11.71 2.99 8.25
CA GLY A 133 -12.39 4.27 8.08
C GLY A 133 -11.66 5.47 8.70
N ILE A 134 -10.46 5.28 9.23
CA ILE A 134 -9.69 6.39 9.83
C ILE A 134 -9.30 7.44 8.78
N VAL A 135 -9.15 7.01 7.54
CA VAL A 135 -8.92 7.86 6.37
C VAL A 135 -9.94 7.50 5.30
N ILE A 136 -10.66 8.49 4.82
CA ILE A 136 -11.66 8.32 3.75
C ILE A 136 -11.35 9.29 2.62
#